data_04cde6e9956704d293e6e586ae1b7b40
#
_entry.id   04cde6e9956704d293e6e586ae1b7b40
#
_cell.length_a   1.000
_cell.length_b   1.000
_cell.length_c   1.000
_cell.angle_alpha   90.00
_cell.angle_beta   90.00
_cell.angle_gamma   90.00
#
_symmetry.space_group_name_H-M   'P 1'
#
loop_
_entity.id
_entity.type
_entity.pdbx_description
1 polymer ?
#
loop_
_entity_poly.entity_id
_entity_poly.type
_entity_poly.pdbx_seq_one_letter_code
_entity_poly.pdbx_strand_id
1 'polypeptide(L)'
;MFSSRWKKELGFGWNWIYNSEIIQSVSDNPEGPYQFLRVILPRRGRAYFDGMNTHNTCIRYFNGKFYLYYMGTSYGGEIPQGEETSPERNLEVWNRKRIGVAVADSIYGEFVRRERPLLSPRDCSHWDCTITTNPAVAILPGGKTYLVYKSRCAVGEPLMLGVAVAEQPDGVFQRLSDEPILSFDDPDFHVEDPFLWYDAERKKFCLLAKDDSKNGSRGITGEWGSGFYAESDDCLHFEISDAPKVYSRYLNWKDGHQTRQGNMERPWILFDDTGKPDYLFCASGTGENPYSFQGRTFIVAQKMCLK
;
A
#
# COMPACT_ATOMS: atom_id res chain seq x y z
N MET A 1 -4.50 -6.26 13.28
CA MET A 1 -3.60 -5.69 12.27
C MET A 1 -3.30 -6.73 11.20
N PHE A 2 -3.29 -6.34 9.93
CA PHE A 2 -2.80 -7.14 8.81
C PHE A 2 -1.55 -6.46 8.26
N SER A 3 -0.47 -7.20 8.13
CA SER A 3 0.80 -6.65 7.65
C SER A 3 1.56 -7.67 6.80
N SER A 4 2.51 -7.18 6.03
CA SER A 4 3.43 -8.01 5.26
C SER A 4 4.67 -8.30 6.09
N ARG A 5 5.16 -9.54 6.02
CA ARG A 5 6.45 -9.92 6.59
C ARG A 5 7.22 -10.84 5.66
N TRP A 6 8.52 -10.91 5.85
CA TRP A 6 9.39 -11.94 5.29
C TRP A 6 10.46 -12.32 6.31
N LYS A 7 11.10 -13.46 6.10
CA LYS A 7 12.08 -13.96 7.05
C LYS A 7 13.35 -13.10 7.06
N LYS A 8 13.82 -12.75 8.25
CA LYS A 8 15.04 -11.96 8.45
C LYS A 8 16.28 -12.62 7.85
N GLU A 9 16.36 -13.95 7.93
CA GLU A 9 17.48 -14.76 7.43
C GLU A 9 17.65 -14.67 5.90
N LEU A 10 16.63 -14.22 5.19
CA LEU A 10 16.67 -13.99 3.75
C LEU A 10 17.17 -12.59 3.38
N GLY A 11 17.55 -11.76 4.36
CA GLY A 11 17.98 -10.40 4.16
C GLY A 11 16.88 -9.41 3.84
N PHE A 12 17.23 -8.14 3.67
CA PHE A 12 16.28 -7.09 3.39
C PHE A 12 16.10 -6.82 1.90
N GLY A 13 17.14 -6.72 1.13
CA GLY A 13 17.16 -6.42 -0.30
C GLY A 13 15.85 -6.66 -1.07
N TRP A 14 15.90 -7.38 -2.15
CA TRP A 14 14.74 -7.71 -2.96
C TRP A 14 13.90 -8.90 -2.44
N ASN A 15 14.26 -9.50 -1.31
CA ASN A 15 13.55 -10.68 -0.79
C ASN A 15 12.05 -10.47 -0.55
N TRP A 16 11.62 -9.25 -0.28
CA TRP A 16 10.20 -8.95 -0.09
C TRP A 16 9.32 -9.28 -1.31
N ILE A 17 9.85 -9.18 -2.55
CA ILE A 17 9.07 -9.53 -3.74
C ILE A 17 8.98 -11.05 -3.99
N TYR A 18 9.84 -11.83 -3.33
CA TYR A 18 9.87 -13.29 -3.46
C TYR A 18 9.26 -14.01 -2.28
N ASN A 19 9.46 -13.52 -1.07
CA ASN A 19 9.25 -14.27 0.16
C ASN A 19 8.24 -13.65 1.14
N SER A 20 7.62 -12.54 0.78
CA SER A 20 6.64 -11.90 1.63
C SER A 20 5.36 -12.74 1.75
N GLU A 21 4.77 -12.68 2.93
CA GLU A 21 3.45 -13.23 3.25
C GLU A 21 2.65 -12.25 4.10
N ILE A 22 1.34 -12.33 4.00
CA ILE A 22 0.44 -11.51 4.82
C ILE A 22 0.11 -12.24 6.11
N ILE A 23 0.32 -11.54 7.22
CA ILE A 23 0.02 -12.03 8.57
C ILE A 23 -1.08 -11.22 9.23
N GLN A 24 -1.70 -11.84 10.22
CA GLN A 24 -2.57 -11.18 11.19
C GLN A 24 -1.89 -11.15 12.55
N SER A 25 -1.94 -9.98 13.18
CA SER A 25 -1.50 -9.79 14.57
C SER A 25 -2.59 -9.06 15.35
N VAL A 26 -2.65 -9.25 16.64
CA VAL A 26 -3.65 -8.68 17.55
C VAL A 26 -2.99 -7.91 18.69
N SER A 27 -3.66 -6.88 19.17
CA SER A 27 -3.30 -6.14 20.37
C SER A 27 -4.54 -5.51 20.98
N ASP A 28 -4.55 -5.31 22.29
CA ASP A 28 -5.60 -4.59 23.01
C ASP A 28 -5.47 -3.07 22.85
N ASN A 29 -4.30 -2.59 22.39
CA ASN A 29 -4.03 -1.17 22.21
C ASN A 29 -3.49 -0.89 20.79
N PRO A 30 -3.85 0.25 20.17
CA PRO A 30 -3.30 0.65 18.88
C PRO A 30 -1.76 0.73 18.85
N GLU A 31 -1.16 1.09 19.96
CA GLU A 31 0.31 1.21 20.11
C GLU A 31 1.01 -0.15 20.36
N GLY A 32 0.25 -1.22 20.53
CA GLY A 32 0.79 -2.55 20.83
C GLY A 32 0.94 -2.84 22.33
N PRO A 33 1.72 -3.87 22.69
CA PRO A 33 2.43 -4.78 21.80
C PRO A 33 1.50 -5.66 20.97
N TYR A 34 1.88 -5.91 19.72
CA TYR A 34 1.13 -6.81 18.83
C TYR A 34 1.66 -8.24 18.92
N GLN A 35 0.74 -9.19 19.07
CA GLN A 35 1.04 -10.61 19.08
C GLN A 35 0.69 -11.22 17.72
N PHE A 36 1.64 -11.97 17.15
CA PHE A 36 1.39 -12.74 15.94
C PHE A 36 0.29 -13.79 16.17
N LEU A 37 -0.70 -13.81 15.29
CA LEU A 37 -1.79 -14.77 15.35
C LEU A 37 -1.62 -15.87 14.29
N ARG A 38 -1.52 -15.49 13.01
CA ARG A 38 -1.44 -16.46 11.90
C ARG A 38 -0.99 -15.83 10.59
N VAL A 39 -0.60 -16.67 9.63
CA VAL A 39 -0.49 -16.34 8.21
C VAL A 39 -1.88 -16.36 7.60
N ILE A 40 -2.25 -15.31 6.85
CA ILE A 40 -3.58 -15.18 6.25
C ILE A 40 -3.62 -15.76 4.84
N LEU A 41 -2.65 -15.41 4.02
CA LEU A 41 -2.60 -15.80 2.62
C LEU A 41 -1.30 -16.60 2.34
N PRO A 42 -1.24 -17.88 2.73
CA PRO A 42 -0.06 -18.72 2.48
C PRO A 42 0.14 -18.94 0.97
N ARG A 43 1.34 -19.33 0.57
CA ARG A 43 1.62 -19.72 -0.82
C ARG A 43 0.67 -20.83 -1.27
N ARG A 44 0.17 -20.71 -2.52
CA ARG A 44 -0.76 -21.69 -3.13
C ARG A 44 -0.30 -22.24 -4.47
N GLY A 45 0.94 -21.95 -4.87
CA GLY A 45 1.58 -22.51 -6.06
C GLY A 45 1.52 -21.61 -7.30
N ARG A 46 2.40 -21.89 -8.24
CA ARG A 46 2.69 -21.04 -9.42
C ARG A 46 1.54 -20.91 -10.43
N ALA A 47 0.53 -21.76 -10.35
CA ALA A 47 -0.65 -21.68 -11.21
C ALA A 47 -1.51 -20.45 -10.99
N TYR A 48 -1.38 -19.80 -9.84
CA TYR A 48 -2.15 -18.62 -9.45
C TYR A 48 -1.30 -17.36 -9.57
N PHE A 49 -1.92 -16.24 -9.93
CA PHE A 49 -1.23 -14.95 -10.09
C PHE A 49 -0.52 -14.47 -8.80
N ASP A 50 -1.02 -14.87 -7.64
CA ASP A 50 -0.56 -14.55 -6.30
C ASP A 50 0.02 -15.77 -5.56
N GLY A 51 0.35 -16.82 -6.31
CA GLY A 51 0.63 -18.12 -5.70
C GLY A 51 1.97 -18.21 -4.98
N MET A 52 2.90 -17.31 -5.28
CA MET A 52 4.27 -17.37 -4.74
C MET A 52 4.54 -16.31 -3.67
N ASN A 53 3.89 -15.15 -3.73
CA ASN A 53 4.14 -14.04 -2.81
C ASN A 53 2.89 -13.18 -2.65
N THR A 54 2.61 -12.73 -1.42
CA THR A 54 1.54 -11.78 -1.11
C THR A 54 2.08 -10.63 -0.26
N HIS A 55 1.63 -9.40 -0.55
CA HIS A 55 2.17 -8.18 0.06
C HIS A 55 1.16 -7.02 0.00
N ASN A 56 1.43 -5.89 0.67
CA ASN A 56 0.69 -4.62 0.55
C ASN A 56 -0.82 -4.76 0.77
N THR A 57 -1.20 -4.93 2.02
CA THR A 57 -2.59 -5.19 2.41
C THR A 57 -3.43 -3.91 2.55
N CYS A 58 -4.72 -4.01 2.20
CA CYS A 58 -5.75 -3.05 2.54
C CYS A 58 -7.00 -3.83 2.97
N ILE A 59 -7.39 -3.74 4.25
CA ILE A 59 -8.58 -4.41 4.77
C ILE A 59 -9.76 -3.44 4.83
N ARG A 60 -10.96 -3.91 4.45
CA ARG A 60 -12.21 -3.16 4.60
C ARG A 60 -13.31 -4.07 5.13
N TYR A 61 -14.20 -3.50 5.91
CA TYR A 61 -15.41 -4.16 6.37
C TYR A 61 -16.62 -3.55 5.67
N PHE A 62 -17.48 -4.39 5.13
CA PHE A 62 -18.72 -3.95 4.52
C PHE A 62 -19.77 -5.07 4.58
N ASN A 63 -20.98 -4.73 5.01
CA ASN A 63 -22.16 -5.60 5.02
C ASN A 63 -21.87 -7.01 5.60
N GLY A 64 -21.27 -7.08 6.78
CA GLY A 64 -21.00 -8.33 7.48
C GLY A 64 -19.76 -9.09 6.99
N LYS A 65 -19.05 -8.59 6.00
CA LYS A 65 -17.87 -9.25 5.41
C LYS A 65 -16.61 -8.41 5.51
N PHE A 66 -15.45 -9.08 5.55
CA PHE A 66 -14.13 -8.49 5.52
C PHE A 66 -13.50 -8.73 4.15
N TYR A 67 -13.07 -7.66 3.50
CA TYR A 67 -12.43 -7.67 2.19
C TYR A 67 -10.96 -7.30 2.36
N LEU A 68 -10.07 -8.25 2.16
CA LEU A 68 -8.64 -8.06 2.22
C LEU A 68 -8.09 -7.92 0.79
N TYR A 69 -7.83 -6.70 0.37
CA TYR A 69 -7.15 -6.42 -0.88
C TYR A 69 -5.64 -6.52 -0.67
N TYR A 70 -4.93 -7.04 -1.65
CA TYR A 70 -3.50 -7.28 -1.53
C TYR A 70 -2.81 -7.27 -2.88
N MET A 71 -1.49 -7.14 -2.87
CA MET A 71 -0.65 -7.40 -4.01
C MET A 71 -0.21 -8.86 -3.99
N GLY A 72 -0.38 -9.54 -5.12
CA GLY A 72 0.09 -10.91 -5.36
C GLY A 72 1.11 -10.96 -6.48
N THR A 73 2.01 -11.94 -6.40
CA THR A 73 3.01 -12.21 -7.43
C THR A 73 3.19 -13.71 -7.60
N SER A 74 3.41 -14.14 -8.84
CA SER A 74 3.86 -15.50 -9.15
C SER A 74 5.05 -15.45 -10.09
N TYR A 75 6.01 -16.34 -9.89
CA TYR A 75 7.27 -16.37 -10.64
C TYR A 75 7.79 -17.80 -10.79
N GLY A 76 8.63 -18.01 -11.80
CA GLY A 76 9.34 -19.26 -12.05
C GLY A 76 10.66 -19.39 -11.30
N GLY A 77 11.30 -20.54 -11.42
CA GLY A 77 12.61 -20.81 -10.82
C GLY A 77 12.57 -21.06 -9.31
N GLU A 78 13.73 -21.15 -8.71
CA GLU A 78 13.85 -21.39 -7.26
C GLU A 78 13.49 -20.17 -6.43
N ILE A 79 13.01 -20.42 -5.20
CA ILE A 79 12.80 -19.38 -4.21
C ILE A 79 14.17 -18.95 -3.69
N PRO A 80 14.52 -17.66 -3.78
CA PRO A 80 15.81 -17.19 -3.24
C PRO A 80 15.95 -17.50 -1.75
N GLN A 81 17.12 -17.98 -1.35
CA GLN A 81 17.45 -18.32 0.03
C GLN A 81 18.36 -17.29 0.71
N GLY A 82 18.68 -16.20 0.04
CA GLY A 82 19.53 -15.12 0.54
C GLY A 82 19.28 -13.82 -0.20
N GLU A 83 20.15 -12.83 0.00
CA GLU A 83 20.04 -11.50 -0.58
C GLU A 83 20.40 -11.45 -2.08
N GLU A 84 21.12 -12.44 -2.56
CA GLU A 84 21.63 -12.46 -3.93
C GLU A 84 20.53 -12.84 -4.92
N THR A 85 20.08 -11.84 -5.65
CA THR A 85 19.18 -11.97 -6.78
C THR A 85 19.63 -11.05 -7.91
N SER A 86 19.53 -11.51 -9.16
CA SER A 86 19.95 -10.65 -10.28
C SER A 86 18.97 -9.49 -10.48
N PRO A 87 19.47 -8.31 -10.90
CA PRO A 87 18.62 -7.16 -11.21
C PRO A 87 17.52 -7.49 -12.24
N GLU A 88 17.84 -8.27 -13.26
CA GLU A 88 16.90 -8.66 -14.33
C GLU A 88 15.76 -9.52 -13.77
N ARG A 89 16.10 -10.51 -12.93
CA ARG A 89 15.11 -11.35 -12.27
C ARG A 89 14.25 -10.56 -11.30
N ASN A 90 14.86 -9.66 -10.52
CA ASN A 90 14.13 -8.78 -9.61
C ASN A 90 13.10 -7.96 -10.36
N LEU A 91 13.49 -7.40 -11.49
CA LEU A 91 12.61 -6.62 -12.34
C LEU A 91 11.49 -7.47 -12.96
N GLU A 92 11.82 -8.67 -13.47
CA GLU A 92 10.81 -9.60 -13.98
C GLU A 92 9.73 -9.88 -12.92
N VAL A 93 10.14 -10.26 -11.72
CA VAL A 93 9.20 -10.58 -10.64
C VAL A 93 8.44 -9.35 -10.18
N TRP A 94 9.09 -8.20 -10.10
CA TRP A 94 8.46 -6.93 -9.75
C TRP A 94 7.34 -6.55 -10.74
N ASN A 95 7.53 -6.80 -12.03
CA ASN A 95 6.56 -6.52 -13.09
C ASN A 95 5.36 -7.50 -13.10
N ARG A 96 5.43 -8.59 -12.34
CA ARG A 96 4.33 -9.57 -12.21
C ARG A 96 3.31 -9.23 -11.11
N LYS A 97 3.45 -8.09 -10.44
CA LYS A 97 2.54 -7.68 -9.37
C LYS A 97 1.13 -7.40 -9.88
N ARG A 98 0.14 -7.99 -9.22
CA ARG A 98 -1.29 -7.82 -9.52
C ARG A 98 -2.08 -7.68 -8.23
N ILE A 99 -3.18 -6.95 -8.27
CA ILE A 99 -4.09 -6.78 -7.14
C ILE A 99 -5.10 -7.92 -7.09
N GLY A 100 -5.21 -8.54 -5.91
CA GLY A 100 -6.24 -9.51 -5.58
C GLY A 100 -7.11 -9.07 -4.43
N VAL A 101 -8.18 -9.84 -4.20
CA VAL A 101 -9.02 -9.74 -3.00
C VAL A 101 -9.27 -11.12 -2.42
N ALA A 102 -9.30 -11.18 -1.09
CA ALA A 102 -9.78 -12.33 -0.33
C ALA A 102 -10.89 -11.89 0.63
N VAL A 103 -11.93 -12.69 0.75
CA VAL A 103 -13.16 -12.34 1.49
C VAL A 103 -13.36 -13.32 2.62
N ALA A 104 -13.77 -12.81 3.80
CA ALA A 104 -14.11 -13.61 4.96
C ALA A 104 -15.37 -13.07 5.65
N ASP A 105 -16.17 -13.96 6.25
CA ASP A 105 -17.35 -13.61 7.05
C ASP A 105 -16.99 -13.18 8.48
N SER A 106 -15.75 -13.43 8.90
CA SER A 106 -15.23 -13.03 10.21
C SER A 106 -13.78 -12.59 10.08
N ILE A 107 -13.36 -11.60 10.87
CA ILE A 107 -11.98 -11.14 10.92
C ILE A 107 -11.00 -12.26 11.33
N TYR A 108 -11.49 -13.27 12.04
CA TYR A 108 -10.76 -14.47 12.45
C TYR A 108 -11.05 -15.68 11.55
N GLY A 109 -11.93 -15.52 10.56
CA GLY A 109 -12.33 -16.56 9.61
C GLY A 109 -11.28 -16.82 8.53
N GLU A 110 -11.55 -17.78 7.69
CA GLU A 110 -10.76 -18.06 6.50
C GLU A 110 -11.02 -16.97 5.44
N PHE A 111 -9.96 -16.42 4.87
CA PHE A 111 -10.02 -15.48 3.76
C PHE A 111 -9.95 -16.24 2.43
N VAL A 112 -11.08 -16.35 1.74
CA VAL A 112 -11.19 -17.02 0.44
C VAL A 112 -10.75 -16.09 -0.67
N ARG A 113 -9.69 -16.46 -1.40
CA ARG A 113 -9.12 -15.66 -2.49
C ARG A 113 -9.88 -15.85 -3.79
N ARG A 114 -9.99 -14.79 -4.58
CA ARG A 114 -10.36 -14.92 -5.99
C ARG A 114 -9.21 -15.59 -6.77
N GLU A 115 -9.58 -16.30 -7.84
CA GLU A 115 -8.59 -16.98 -8.70
C GLU A 115 -7.90 -15.99 -9.66
N ARG A 116 -8.61 -14.96 -10.08
CA ARG A 116 -8.12 -13.95 -11.02
C ARG A 116 -7.88 -12.63 -10.29
N PRO A 117 -6.89 -11.83 -10.74
CA PRO A 117 -6.69 -10.49 -10.19
C PRO A 117 -7.94 -9.62 -10.40
N LEU A 118 -8.15 -8.66 -9.49
CA LEU A 118 -9.21 -7.64 -9.61
C LEU A 118 -8.94 -6.68 -10.78
N LEU A 119 -7.66 -6.35 -10.95
CA LEU A 119 -7.21 -5.41 -11.97
C LEU A 119 -5.89 -5.91 -12.56
N SER A 120 -5.83 -6.02 -13.89
CA SER A 120 -4.61 -6.34 -14.64
C SER A 120 -4.07 -5.08 -15.32
N PRO A 121 -2.76 -5.00 -15.60
CA PRO A 121 -2.21 -3.97 -16.47
C PRO A 121 -2.92 -3.94 -17.82
N ARG A 122 -2.93 -2.77 -18.45
CA ARG A 122 -3.39 -2.61 -19.84
C ARG A 122 -2.27 -2.96 -20.82
N ASP A 123 -2.51 -2.76 -22.09
CA ASP A 123 -1.49 -2.88 -23.12
C ASP A 123 -0.49 -1.70 -23.08
N CYS A 124 0.60 -1.82 -23.83
CA CYS A 124 1.72 -0.87 -23.80
C CYS A 124 1.40 0.54 -24.38
N SER A 125 0.19 0.79 -24.84
CA SER A 125 -0.25 2.13 -25.23
C SER A 125 -0.71 2.99 -24.05
N HIS A 126 -0.79 2.39 -22.86
CA HIS A 126 -1.28 3.04 -21.64
C HIS A 126 -0.18 3.16 -20.58
N TRP A 127 -0.26 4.21 -19.75
CA TRP A 127 0.71 4.47 -18.69
C TRP A 127 0.78 3.36 -17.62
N ASP A 128 -0.30 2.58 -17.44
CA ASP A 128 -0.40 1.51 -16.44
C ASP A 128 -0.26 0.10 -17.04
N CYS A 129 0.62 -0.04 -18.03
CA CYS A 129 0.80 -1.28 -18.77
C CYS A 129 1.71 -2.32 -18.08
N THR A 130 2.39 -1.99 -16.98
CA THR A 130 3.39 -2.90 -16.39
C THR A 130 2.87 -3.65 -15.17
N ILE A 131 2.34 -2.94 -14.19
CA ILE A 131 1.90 -3.49 -12.89
C ILE A 131 0.55 -2.92 -12.46
N THR A 132 -0.12 -3.64 -11.56
CA THR A 132 -1.15 -3.07 -10.68
C THR A 132 -0.83 -3.49 -9.26
N THR A 133 -0.64 -2.52 -8.36
CA THR A 133 -0.15 -2.80 -6.99
C THR A 133 -0.58 -1.72 -6.00
N ASN A 134 -0.27 -1.89 -4.72
CA ASN A 134 -0.55 -0.97 -3.63
C ASN A 134 -2.03 -0.55 -3.58
N PRO A 135 -2.95 -1.51 -3.38
CA PRO A 135 -4.37 -1.20 -3.35
C PRO A 135 -4.73 -0.29 -2.18
N ALA A 136 -5.49 0.76 -2.46
CA ALA A 136 -6.17 1.59 -1.46
C ALA A 136 -7.64 1.69 -1.82
N VAL A 137 -8.52 1.36 -0.90
CA VAL A 137 -9.94 1.13 -1.21
C VAL A 137 -10.85 1.98 -0.33
N ALA A 138 -11.85 2.60 -0.92
CA ALA A 138 -12.99 3.19 -0.23
C ALA A 138 -14.27 2.50 -0.71
N ILE A 139 -15.10 2.05 0.24
CA ILE A 139 -16.41 1.46 -0.02
C ILE A 139 -17.47 2.46 0.43
N LEU A 140 -18.34 2.88 -0.47
CA LEU A 140 -19.44 3.78 -0.16
C LEU A 140 -20.59 2.99 0.52
N PRO A 141 -21.52 3.67 1.22
CA PRO A 141 -22.61 3.00 1.92
C PRO A 141 -23.46 2.05 1.06
N GLY A 142 -23.58 2.31 -0.24
CA GLY A 142 -24.29 1.44 -1.20
C GLY A 142 -23.47 0.26 -1.74
N GLY A 143 -22.21 0.10 -1.34
CA GLY A 143 -21.33 -0.98 -1.82
C GLY A 143 -20.45 -0.59 -3.01
N LYS A 144 -20.74 0.52 -3.69
CA LYS A 144 -19.90 1.03 -4.77
C LYS A 144 -18.49 1.28 -4.23
N THR A 145 -17.49 0.68 -4.88
CA THR A 145 -16.15 0.56 -4.36
C THR A 145 -15.15 1.21 -5.30
N TYR A 146 -14.35 2.11 -4.77
CA TYR A 146 -13.26 2.79 -5.47
C TYR A 146 -11.93 2.18 -5.04
N LEU A 147 -11.09 1.83 -6.01
CA LEU A 147 -9.77 1.24 -5.83
C LEU A 147 -8.74 2.16 -6.46
N VAL A 148 -7.97 2.84 -5.64
CA VAL A 148 -6.75 3.53 -6.08
C VAL A 148 -5.61 2.51 -6.11
N TYR A 149 -4.83 2.53 -7.17
CA TYR A 149 -3.72 1.60 -7.40
C TYR A 149 -2.50 2.32 -7.94
N LYS A 150 -1.32 1.76 -7.69
CA LYS A 150 -0.04 2.24 -8.25
C LYS A 150 0.32 1.48 -9.51
N SER A 151 0.83 2.20 -10.51
CA SER A 151 1.39 1.64 -11.73
C SER A 151 2.47 2.53 -12.35
N ARG A 152 3.00 2.08 -13.49
CA ARG A 152 3.86 2.83 -14.42
C ARG A 152 3.87 2.16 -15.78
N CYS A 153 4.34 2.87 -16.80
CA CYS A 153 4.48 2.32 -18.15
C CYS A 153 5.74 1.43 -18.26
N ALA A 154 6.91 1.97 -17.92
CA ALA A 154 8.18 1.26 -18.06
C ALA A 154 9.11 1.49 -16.85
N VAL A 155 10.22 0.76 -16.83
CA VAL A 155 11.28 0.95 -15.84
C VAL A 155 11.91 2.32 -16.05
N GLY A 156 12.05 3.07 -14.96
CA GLY A 156 12.57 4.44 -15.00
C GLY A 156 11.48 5.50 -15.11
N GLU A 157 10.30 5.16 -15.63
CA GLU A 157 9.15 6.05 -15.67
C GLU A 157 8.57 6.32 -14.27
N PRO A 158 7.93 7.49 -14.07
CA PRO A 158 7.32 7.83 -12.80
C PRO A 158 6.34 6.77 -12.28
N LEU A 159 6.36 6.54 -10.98
CA LEU A 159 5.29 5.82 -10.30
C LEU A 159 4.12 6.76 -10.10
N MET A 160 2.95 6.35 -10.57
CA MET A 160 1.73 7.15 -10.57
C MET A 160 0.56 6.36 -10.00
N LEU A 161 -0.52 7.05 -9.68
CA LEU A 161 -1.74 6.47 -9.15
C LEU A 161 -2.85 6.54 -10.18
N GLY A 162 -3.63 5.48 -10.29
CA GLY A 162 -4.87 5.43 -11.05
C GLY A 162 -6.03 5.00 -10.19
N VAL A 163 -7.24 5.12 -10.72
CA VAL A 163 -8.46 4.72 -10.03
C VAL A 163 -9.33 3.80 -10.89
N ALA A 164 -9.88 2.79 -10.25
CA ALA A 164 -10.89 1.91 -10.82
C ALA A 164 -12.10 1.80 -9.88
N VAL A 165 -13.26 1.52 -10.42
CA VAL A 165 -14.53 1.43 -9.69
C VAL A 165 -15.24 0.13 -9.98
N ALA A 166 -15.93 -0.41 -8.97
CA ALA A 166 -16.85 -1.54 -9.08
C ALA A 166 -18.13 -1.26 -8.29
N GLU A 167 -19.24 -1.89 -8.67
CA GLU A 167 -20.52 -1.75 -7.97
C GLU A 167 -20.56 -2.53 -6.63
N GLN A 168 -19.60 -3.47 -6.42
CA GLN A 168 -19.47 -4.26 -5.21
C GLN A 168 -17.98 -4.41 -4.84
N PRO A 169 -17.65 -4.62 -3.56
CA PRO A 169 -16.25 -4.66 -3.07
C PRO A 169 -15.36 -5.69 -3.75
N ASP A 170 -15.89 -6.81 -4.17
CA ASP A 170 -15.19 -7.85 -4.94
C ASP A 170 -15.71 -7.98 -6.37
N GLY A 171 -16.38 -6.97 -6.90
CA GLY A 171 -16.94 -6.92 -8.25
C GLY A 171 -15.89 -6.85 -9.37
N VAL A 172 -16.37 -6.51 -10.55
CA VAL A 172 -15.53 -6.24 -11.73
C VAL A 172 -15.14 -4.77 -11.72
N PHE A 173 -13.86 -4.49 -11.54
CA PHE A 173 -13.33 -3.13 -11.53
C PHE A 173 -13.07 -2.62 -12.94
N GLN A 174 -13.56 -1.41 -13.22
CA GLN A 174 -13.33 -0.67 -14.45
C GLN A 174 -12.59 0.63 -14.12
N ARG A 175 -11.57 0.97 -14.91
CA ARG A 175 -10.85 2.23 -14.75
C ARG A 175 -11.76 3.40 -15.02
N LEU A 176 -11.64 4.45 -14.22
CA LEU A 176 -12.39 5.70 -14.40
C LEU A 176 -11.74 6.66 -15.38
N SER A 177 -10.43 6.51 -15.62
CA SER A 177 -9.68 7.37 -16.51
C SER A 177 -8.60 6.58 -17.24
N ASP A 178 -8.22 7.06 -18.41
CA ASP A 178 -7.04 6.62 -19.15
C ASP A 178 -5.76 7.31 -18.62
N GLU A 179 -5.90 8.39 -17.89
CA GLU A 179 -4.81 9.16 -17.28
C GLU A 179 -4.69 8.87 -15.77
N PRO A 180 -3.51 9.11 -15.17
CA PRO A 180 -3.33 9.06 -13.71
C PRO A 180 -4.21 10.08 -12.99
N ILE A 181 -4.61 9.77 -11.74
CA ILE A 181 -5.38 10.71 -10.89
C ILE A 181 -4.52 11.85 -10.32
N LEU A 182 -3.22 11.68 -10.32
CA LEU A 182 -2.22 12.70 -10.00
C LEU A 182 -1.12 12.62 -11.04
N SER A 183 -0.85 13.70 -11.72
CA SER A 183 0.23 13.83 -12.70
C SER A 183 1.02 15.10 -12.42
N PHE A 184 2.31 15.06 -12.73
CA PHE A 184 3.24 16.16 -12.47
C PHE A 184 4.11 16.36 -13.70
N ASP A 185 4.43 17.63 -13.99
CA ASP A 185 5.33 17.98 -15.10
C ASP A 185 6.78 17.55 -14.83
N ASP A 186 7.17 17.46 -13.57
CA ASP A 186 8.50 17.02 -13.16
C ASP A 186 8.56 15.47 -13.17
N PRO A 187 9.39 14.84 -14.04
CA PRO A 187 9.50 13.40 -14.14
C PRO A 187 10.09 12.74 -12.88
N ASP A 188 10.72 13.49 -12.00
CA ASP A 188 11.23 13.00 -10.72
C ASP A 188 10.17 13.01 -9.61
N PHE A 189 8.98 13.50 -9.88
CA PHE A 189 7.85 13.38 -8.97
C PHE A 189 7.24 11.99 -9.06
N HIS A 190 7.45 11.22 -8.01
CA HIS A 190 6.88 9.88 -7.83
C HIS A 190 5.94 9.88 -6.65
N VAL A 191 4.83 9.19 -6.79
CA VAL A 191 3.85 8.99 -5.71
C VAL A 191 3.58 7.49 -5.52
N GLU A 192 3.54 7.05 -4.29
CA GLU A 192 3.21 5.66 -3.98
C GLU A 192 2.49 5.50 -2.64
N ASP A 193 2.12 4.25 -2.31
CA ASP A 193 1.53 3.87 -1.05
C ASP A 193 0.27 4.66 -0.67
N PRO A 194 -0.75 4.66 -1.54
CA PRO A 194 -1.98 5.36 -1.23
C PRO A 194 -2.73 4.71 -0.06
N PHE A 195 -3.39 5.54 0.74
CA PHE A 195 -4.47 5.16 1.63
C PHE A 195 -5.68 6.01 1.28
N LEU A 196 -6.80 5.39 0.97
CA LEU A 196 -8.03 6.05 0.50
C LEU A 196 -9.16 5.81 1.49
N TRP A 197 -9.91 6.85 1.81
CA TRP A 197 -11.19 6.70 2.52
C TRP A 197 -12.22 7.68 1.98
N TYR A 198 -13.48 7.42 2.26
CA TYR A 198 -14.58 8.34 1.97
C TYR A 198 -15.08 8.94 3.28
N ASP A 199 -14.99 10.26 3.37
CA ASP A 199 -15.57 11.04 4.46
C ASP A 199 -17.05 11.28 4.11
N ALA A 200 -17.95 10.56 4.78
CA ALA A 200 -19.37 10.61 4.49
C ALA A 200 -20.04 11.91 4.97
N GLU A 201 -19.48 12.58 5.98
CA GLU A 201 -19.98 13.86 6.47
C GLU A 201 -19.68 14.97 5.48
N ARG A 202 -18.44 15.05 5.00
CA ARG A 202 -17.98 16.04 4.03
C ARG A 202 -18.27 15.64 2.57
N LYS A 203 -18.66 14.39 2.33
CA LYS A 203 -18.85 13.79 1.00
C LYS A 203 -17.62 13.89 0.12
N LYS A 204 -16.43 13.70 0.69
CA LYS A 204 -15.14 13.78 0.02
C LYS A 204 -14.42 12.44 0.03
N PHE A 205 -13.74 12.14 -1.06
CA PHE A 205 -12.69 11.15 -1.06
C PHE A 205 -11.41 11.80 -0.54
N CYS A 206 -10.80 11.16 0.42
CA CYS A 206 -9.58 11.61 1.07
C CYS A 206 -8.45 10.64 0.75
N LEU A 207 -7.34 11.17 0.28
CA LEU A 207 -6.15 10.41 -0.11
C LEU A 207 -4.96 10.83 0.74
N LEU A 208 -4.32 9.87 1.36
CA LEU A 208 -3.00 10.00 1.96
C LEU A 208 -2.04 9.15 1.14
N ALA A 209 -0.94 9.71 0.67
CA ALA A 209 0.04 8.96 -0.10
C ALA A 209 1.47 9.41 0.23
N LYS A 210 2.44 8.56 -0.12
CA LYS A 210 3.86 8.83 0.08
C LYS A 210 4.42 9.68 -1.06
N ASP A 211 5.15 10.72 -0.71
CA ASP A 211 6.01 11.48 -1.61
C ASP A 211 7.30 10.69 -1.83
N ASP A 212 7.42 10.06 -2.98
CA ASP A 212 8.58 9.26 -3.38
C ASP A 212 9.44 9.99 -4.43
N SER A 213 9.34 11.30 -4.51
CA SER A 213 10.09 12.14 -5.45
C SER A 213 11.59 11.92 -5.32
N LYS A 214 12.31 11.92 -6.45
CA LYS A 214 13.69 11.43 -6.55
C LYS A 214 14.66 12.52 -7.05
N ASN A 215 15.94 12.16 -7.14
CA ASN A 215 17.01 12.96 -7.76
C ASN A 215 17.13 14.38 -7.21
N GLY A 216 16.77 14.61 -5.94
CA GLY A 216 16.81 15.92 -5.32
C GLY A 216 15.65 16.83 -5.70
N SER A 217 14.64 16.29 -6.39
CA SER A 217 13.37 17.00 -6.58
C SER A 217 12.79 17.41 -5.23
N ARG A 218 12.21 18.62 -5.20
CA ARG A 218 11.56 19.13 -4.00
C ARG A 218 10.32 18.30 -3.63
N GLY A 219 9.71 17.63 -4.60
CA GLY A 219 8.49 16.87 -4.42
C GLY A 219 7.31 17.70 -3.96
N ILE A 220 6.29 17.03 -3.49
CA ILE A 220 5.04 17.62 -3.00
C ILE A 220 5.24 18.23 -1.60
N THR A 221 6.00 17.56 -0.73
CA THR A 221 6.13 17.90 0.69
C THR A 221 7.45 18.59 1.02
N GLY A 222 8.41 18.62 0.10
CA GLY A 222 9.79 19.05 0.33
C GLY A 222 10.63 18.03 1.12
N GLU A 223 10.11 16.81 1.33
CA GLU A 223 10.80 15.74 2.07
C GLU A 223 10.48 14.37 1.45
N TRP A 224 11.47 13.74 0.83
CA TRP A 224 11.33 12.37 0.35
C TRP A 224 10.87 11.41 1.45
N GLY A 225 9.88 10.58 1.14
CA GLY A 225 9.37 9.55 2.05
C GLY A 225 8.44 10.05 3.14
N SER A 226 8.06 11.33 3.13
CA SER A 226 6.97 11.84 3.95
C SER A 226 5.61 11.59 3.28
N GLY A 227 4.51 11.82 3.99
CA GLY A 227 3.17 11.67 3.44
C GLY A 227 2.50 12.99 3.13
N PHE A 228 1.75 13.02 2.02
CA PHE A 228 0.91 14.16 1.66
C PHE A 228 -0.57 13.80 1.66
N TYR A 229 -1.39 14.82 1.77
CA TYR A 229 -2.84 14.73 1.77
C TYR A 229 -3.46 15.44 0.57
N ALA A 230 -4.47 14.80 -0.03
CA ALA A 230 -5.28 15.35 -1.11
C ALA A 230 -6.75 14.95 -0.94
N GLU A 231 -7.66 15.73 -1.51
CA GLU A 231 -9.10 15.51 -1.48
C GLU A 231 -9.70 15.53 -2.90
N SER A 232 -10.86 14.86 -3.06
CA SER A 232 -11.60 14.83 -4.31
C SER A 232 -13.10 14.66 -4.06
N ASP A 233 -13.93 15.24 -4.92
CA ASP A 233 -15.38 15.01 -4.93
C ASP A 233 -15.77 13.71 -5.64
N ASP A 234 -14.97 13.26 -6.58
CA ASP A 234 -15.30 12.17 -7.52
C ASP A 234 -14.30 11.00 -7.52
N CYS A 235 -13.27 11.05 -6.67
CA CYS A 235 -12.16 10.10 -6.63
C CYS A 235 -11.28 10.10 -7.92
N LEU A 236 -11.42 11.08 -8.77
CA LEU A 236 -10.66 11.23 -10.02
C LEU A 236 -9.82 12.50 -10.01
N HIS A 237 -10.42 13.63 -9.66
CA HIS A 237 -9.76 14.92 -9.62
C HIS A 237 -9.37 15.26 -8.18
N PHE A 238 -8.12 14.97 -7.82
CA PHE A 238 -7.60 15.21 -6.49
C PHE A 238 -6.89 16.56 -6.41
N GLU A 239 -7.25 17.34 -5.41
CA GLU A 239 -6.59 18.60 -5.05
C GLU A 239 -5.67 18.38 -3.85
N ILE A 240 -4.39 18.68 -4.03
CA ILE A 240 -3.40 18.58 -2.96
C ILE A 240 -3.60 19.76 -2.00
N SER A 241 -3.61 19.47 -0.69
CA SER A 241 -3.74 20.50 0.35
C SER A 241 -2.63 21.54 0.27
N ASP A 242 -2.93 22.81 0.60
CA ASP A 242 -1.95 23.90 0.71
C ASP A 242 -0.84 23.60 1.76
N ALA A 243 -1.17 22.80 2.77
CA ALA A 243 -0.22 22.29 3.75
C ALA A 243 -0.16 20.75 3.64
N PRO A 244 0.48 20.22 2.56
CA PRO A 244 0.28 18.84 2.15
C PRO A 244 0.88 17.83 3.12
N LYS A 245 1.95 18.16 3.84
CA LYS A 245 2.69 17.22 4.67
C LYS A 245 1.91 16.78 5.92
N VAL A 246 1.55 15.49 5.96
CA VAL A 246 0.83 14.87 7.09
C VAL A 246 1.78 14.18 8.05
N TYR A 247 2.81 13.51 7.54
CA TYR A 247 3.84 12.86 8.36
C TYR A 247 5.23 13.04 7.75
N SER A 248 6.23 12.85 8.60
CA SER A 248 7.64 12.98 8.29
C SER A 248 8.38 11.70 8.66
N ARG A 249 9.54 11.47 8.06
CA ARG A 249 10.49 10.44 8.52
C ARG A 249 11.20 10.79 9.83
N TYR A 250 11.07 12.03 10.30
CA TYR A 250 11.57 12.43 11.61
C TYR A 250 10.50 12.18 12.67
N LEU A 251 10.73 11.19 13.53
CA LEU A 251 9.81 10.78 14.59
C LEU A 251 10.23 11.37 15.92
N ASN A 252 9.29 11.99 16.62
CA ASN A 252 9.43 12.40 18.01
C ASN A 252 8.85 11.30 18.90
N TRP A 253 9.70 10.64 19.67
CA TRP A 253 9.29 9.56 20.57
C TRP A 253 8.73 10.11 21.89
N LYS A 254 7.97 9.27 22.61
CA LYS A 254 7.34 9.66 23.89
C LYS A 254 8.34 10.09 24.97
N ASP A 255 9.56 9.59 24.92
CA ASP A 255 10.67 9.95 25.82
C ASP A 255 11.40 11.23 25.43
N GLY A 256 10.95 11.92 24.37
CA GLY A 256 11.44 13.20 23.91
C GLY A 256 12.62 13.13 22.93
N HIS A 257 13.17 11.94 22.63
CA HIS A 257 14.19 11.87 21.61
C HIS A 257 13.59 11.88 20.20
N GLN A 258 14.37 12.31 19.22
CA GLN A 258 14.01 12.31 17.80
C GLN A 258 14.89 11.35 17.02
N THR A 259 14.28 10.61 16.09
CA THR A 259 15.02 9.78 15.15
C THR A 259 14.53 10.00 13.72
N ARG A 260 15.48 9.95 12.77
CA ARG A 260 15.18 9.88 11.35
C ARG A 260 15.03 8.42 10.95
N GLN A 261 13.93 8.11 10.30
CA GLN A 261 13.70 6.76 9.78
C GLN A 261 14.30 6.61 8.38
N GLY A 262 14.74 5.39 8.04
CA GLY A 262 15.17 5.07 6.69
C GLY A 262 14.02 5.14 5.69
N ASN A 263 12.81 4.84 6.15
CA ASN A 263 11.61 4.83 5.34
C ASN A 263 10.35 4.98 6.20
N MET A 264 9.29 5.55 5.63
CA MET A 264 7.92 5.58 6.18
C MET A 264 6.96 5.24 5.05
N GLU A 265 6.42 4.03 5.07
CA GLU A 265 5.65 3.46 3.96
C GLU A 265 4.30 2.94 4.40
N ARG A 266 3.40 2.78 3.46
CA ARG A 266 2.10 2.15 3.68
C ARG A 266 1.29 2.82 4.77
N PRO A 267 1.03 4.13 4.67
CA PRO A 267 0.23 4.81 5.67
C PRO A 267 -1.14 4.14 5.80
N TRP A 268 -1.59 4.01 7.03
CA TRP A 268 -2.91 3.51 7.37
C TRP A 268 -3.48 4.33 8.52
N ILE A 269 -4.71 4.80 8.38
CA ILE A 269 -5.41 5.53 9.44
C ILE A 269 -6.37 4.60 10.17
N LEU A 270 -6.24 4.54 11.49
CA LEU A 270 -7.27 4.03 12.37
C LEU A 270 -8.18 5.20 12.76
N PHE A 271 -9.46 5.01 12.57
CA PHE A 271 -10.49 5.98 12.96
C PHE A 271 -11.03 5.63 14.34
N ASP A 272 -11.44 6.64 15.10
CA ASP A 272 -12.17 6.47 16.34
C ASP A 272 -13.65 6.08 16.08
N ASP A 273 -14.39 5.86 17.18
CA ASP A 273 -15.81 5.47 17.10
C ASP A 273 -16.72 6.57 16.50
N THR A 274 -16.21 7.79 16.38
CA THR A 274 -16.91 8.92 15.73
C THR A 274 -16.56 9.06 14.24
N GLY A 275 -15.64 8.22 13.73
CA GLY A 275 -15.15 8.24 12.34
C GLY A 275 -14.05 9.27 12.09
N LYS A 276 -13.44 9.83 13.12
CA LYS A 276 -12.32 10.77 13.00
C LYS A 276 -10.98 10.02 13.02
N PRO A 277 -9.98 10.48 12.25
CA PRO A 277 -8.62 9.92 12.29
C PRO A 277 -8.06 9.97 13.71
N ASP A 278 -7.62 8.83 14.22
CA ASP A 278 -7.12 8.67 15.58
C ASP A 278 -5.64 8.27 15.65
N TYR A 279 -5.25 7.27 14.88
CA TYR A 279 -3.85 6.83 14.75
C TYR A 279 -3.44 6.71 13.30
N LEU A 280 -2.22 7.17 13.01
CA LEU A 280 -1.50 6.87 11.78
C LEU A 280 -0.53 5.71 12.02
N PHE A 281 -0.59 4.69 11.19
CA PHE A 281 0.37 3.61 11.14
C PHE A 281 1.19 3.70 9.86
N CYS A 282 2.51 3.48 9.98
CA CYS A 282 3.39 3.33 8.83
C CYS A 282 4.35 2.16 9.04
N ALA A 283 4.69 1.46 7.97
CA ALA A 283 5.83 0.56 7.96
C ALA A 283 7.11 1.38 7.92
N SER A 284 8.07 1.04 8.77
CA SER A 284 9.32 1.78 8.91
C SER A 284 10.52 0.84 9.05
N GLY A 285 11.70 1.40 8.93
CA GLY A 285 12.95 0.69 9.16
C GLY A 285 14.06 1.66 9.57
N THR A 286 15.01 1.13 10.34
CA THR A 286 16.21 1.87 10.70
C THR A 286 17.14 1.97 9.50
N GLY A 287 17.74 3.13 9.27
CA GLY A 287 18.69 3.38 8.20
C GLY A 287 18.81 4.86 7.89
N GLU A 288 19.95 5.28 7.39
CA GLU A 288 20.22 6.68 7.05
C GLU A 288 19.73 7.03 5.63
N ASN A 289 19.82 6.06 4.72
CA ASN A 289 19.48 6.24 3.32
C ASN A 289 18.14 5.62 2.97
N PRO A 290 17.46 6.16 1.94
CA PRO A 290 16.26 5.55 1.36
C PRO A 290 16.53 4.08 1.00
N TYR A 291 15.59 3.21 1.40
CA TYR A 291 15.65 1.75 1.15
C TYR A 291 16.85 0.99 1.77
N SER A 292 17.70 1.66 2.55
CA SER A 292 18.77 1.00 3.31
C SER A 292 18.26 0.69 4.72
N PHE A 293 17.85 -0.54 4.94
CA PHE A 293 17.39 -1.02 6.24
C PHE A 293 18.57 -1.66 6.98
N GLN A 294 19.15 -0.94 7.93
CA GLN A 294 20.31 -1.41 8.69
C GLN A 294 19.93 -2.21 9.94
N GLY A 295 18.95 -3.07 9.88
CA GLY A 295 18.69 -3.93 11.02
C GLY A 295 17.26 -4.36 11.20
N ARG A 296 16.33 -3.48 11.56
CA ARG A 296 14.94 -3.84 11.88
C ARG A 296 13.97 -3.07 11.04
N THR A 297 12.94 -3.77 10.57
CA THR A 297 11.69 -3.16 10.13
C THR A 297 10.64 -3.32 11.24
N PHE A 298 9.79 -2.34 11.38
CA PHE A 298 8.74 -2.29 12.39
C PHE A 298 7.57 -1.42 11.90
N ILE A 299 6.47 -1.46 12.62
CA ILE A 299 5.33 -0.57 12.39
C ILE A 299 5.37 0.54 13.43
N VAL A 300 5.28 1.76 12.97
CA VAL A 300 5.13 2.95 13.81
C VAL A 300 3.64 3.22 13.97
N ALA A 301 3.22 3.49 15.20
CA ALA A 301 1.88 3.99 15.53
C ALA A 301 2.02 5.41 16.09
N GLN A 302 1.37 6.38 15.47
CA GLN A 302 1.38 7.78 15.87
C GLN A 302 -0.04 8.24 16.21
N LYS A 303 -0.26 8.73 17.43
CA LYS A 303 -1.52 9.39 17.77
C LYS A 303 -1.66 10.67 16.96
N MET A 304 -2.76 10.81 16.24
CA MET A 304 -3.02 11.99 15.44
C MET A 304 -3.60 13.12 16.30
N CYS A 305 -3.07 14.33 16.10
CA CYS A 305 -3.62 15.55 16.69
C CYS A 305 -4.21 16.35 15.53
N LEU A 306 -5.51 16.26 15.35
CA LEU A 306 -6.22 17.12 14.39
C LEU A 306 -6.24 18.54 14.95
N LYS A 307 -5.67 19.49 14.21
CA LYS A 307 -5.70 20.92 14.54
C LYS A 307 -6.93 21.58 13.95
#